data_da72d177d53039f89ed0760283583f2a
#
_entry.id   da72d177d53039f89ed0760283583f2a
#
_cell.length_a   1.000
_cell.length_b   1.000
_cell.length_c   1.000
_cell.angle_alpha   90.00
_cell.angle_beta   90.00
_cell.angle_gamma   90.00
#
_symmetry.space_group_name_H-M   'P 1'
#
loop_
_entity.id
_entity.type
_entity.pdbx_description
1 polymer ?
#
loop_
_entity_poly.entity_id
_entity_poly.type
_entity_poly.pdbx_seq_one_letter_code
_entity_poly.pdbx_strand_id
1 'polypeptide(L)'
;MSALSRVVDTPEETLRLAVSAVTDAAGRDENQDVAAALAIGGGPSGGGGDFLLVVADGMGGHPAGDVASQIAMNTLMDALPALPGDDLGLALKQAYRRANETVFRAGEEEPSHAGMGTTLTSALLHGKYATIAHVGDSRAYLLRGEVLTQVTRDHTFVAEEVAQGRITAEAARRDPRRNRLTHVIGTNPRLEGKLPDIFELTLLPGDRLLLCSDGLYDVLDDSEMRRALGEQDPGAAARQLVEAAKERGTRDNATAVVAAAIPTRVPTAATLPSPASRTGGVPGTVIAVVIAILLVVLLLLAVVVLGAPL
;
A
#
# COMPACT_ATOMS: atom_id res chain seq x y z
N MET A 1 -28.57 -14.97 -35.29
CA MET A 1 -28.66 -13.71 -34.52
C MET A 1 -27.62 -13.78 -33.39
N SER A 2 -26.46 -13.17 -33.60
CA SER A 2 -25.36 -13.19 -32.66
C SER A 2 -25.48 -11.95 -31.77
N ALA A 3 -25.67 -12.15 -30.45
CA ALA A 3 -25.68 -11.08 -29.48
C ALA A 3 -24.23 -10.67 -29.19
N LEU A 4 -23.81 -9.52 -29.69
CA LEU A 4 -22.59 -8.85 -29.31
C LEU A 4 -22.76 -8.30 -27.87
N SER A 5 -22.21 -9.00 -26.88
CA SER A 5 -22.07 -8.41 -25.54
C SER A 5 -21.01 -7.32 -25.63
N ARG A 6 -21.41 -6.07 -25.47
CA ARG A 6 -20.49 -4.95 -25.21
C ARG A 6 -19.95 -5.13 -23.82
N VAL A 7 -18.66 -5.41 -23.71
CA VAL A 7 -17.90 -5.20 -22.49
C VAL A 7 -17.85 -3.67 -22.30
N VAL A 8 -18.55 -3.18 -21.28
CA VAL A 8 -18.40 -1.78 -20.84
C VAL A 8 -17.13 -1.76 -20.03
N ASP A 9 -16.04 -1.23 -20.58
CA ASP A 9 -14.85 -0.87 -19.81
C ASP A 9 -15.28 0.14 -18.74
N THR A 10 -15.42 -0.31 -17.49
CA THR A 10 -15.48 0.59 -16.34
C THR A 10 -14.11 1.27 -16.24
N PRO A 11 -14.06 2.61 -16.12
CA PRO A 11 -12.79 3.29 -15.92
C PRO A 11 -12.06 2.65 -14.73
N GLU A 12 -10.81 2.22 -14.91
CA GLU A 12 -9.98 1.76 -13.80
C GLU A 12 -9.96 2.87 -12.74
N GLU A 13 -10.51 2.59 -11.56
CA GLU A 13 -10.39 3.50 -10.43
C GLU A 13 -8.91 3.62 -10.08
N THR A 14 -8.31 4.75 -10.42
CA THR A 14 -6.95 5.05 -10.03
C THR A 14 -6.91 5.27 -8.53
N LEU A 15 -6.04 4.52 -7.82
CA LEU A 15 -5.79 4.67 -6.40
C LEU A 15 -4.73 5.76 -6.17
N ARG A 16 -4.99 6.60 -5.19
CA ARG A 16 -3.97 7.45 -4.59
C ARG A 16 -3.55 6.83 -3.27
N LEU A 17 -2.25 6.62 -3.07
CA LEU A 17 -1.72 6.15 -1.80
C LEU A 17 -1.31 7.35 -0.94
N ALA A 18 -1.60 7.28 0.35
CA ALA A 18 -1.07 8.18 1.37
C ALA A 18 -0.44 7.33 2.46
N VAL A 19 0.74 7.70 2.93
CA VAL A 19 1.53 6.90 3.87
C VAL A 19 2.03 7.75 5.03
N SER A 20 2.22 7.12 6.19
CA SER A 20 2.82 7.77 7.36
C SER A 20 3.48 6.73 8.26
N ALA A 21 4.54 7.13 8.97
CA ALA A 21 5.23 6.32 9.97
C ALA A 21 5.31 7.10 11.28
N VAL A 22 5.10 6.39 12.39
CA VAL A 22 5.27 6.91 13.76
C VAL A 22 5.94 5.82 14.59
N THR A 23 6.98 6.19 15.31
CA THR A 23 7.66 5.34 16.30
C THR A 23 7.92 6.13 17.57
N ASP A 24 7.85 5.49 18.72
CA ASP A 24 8.01 6.09 20.04
C ASP A 24 8.68 5.08 20.98
N ALA A 25 9.58 5.54 21.86
CA ALA A 25 10.23 4.69 22.85
C ALA A 25 9.23 4.06 23.83
N ALA A 26 8.06 4.70 24.00
CA ALA A 26 6.92 4.24 24.81
C ALA A 26 7.33 3.71 26.21
N GLY A 27 7.42 2.39 26.38
CA GLY A 27 7.75 1.75 27.66
C GLY A 27 9.23 1.57 27.94
N ARG A 28 10.11 2.00 27.05
CA ARG A 28 11.58 1.86 27.14
C ARG A 28 12.27 3.21 27.31
N ASP A 29 13.50 3.22 27.79
CA ASP A 29 14.35 4.42 27.89
C ASP A 29 14.88 4.85 26.50
N GLU A 30 15.05 3.89 25.58
CA GLU A 30 15.56 4.10 24.24
C GLU A 30 14.64 3.42 23.20
N ASN A 31 14.69 3.92 21.98
CA ASN A 31 13.92 3.36 20.88
C ASN A 31 14.84 2.55 19.96
N GLN A 32 14.67 1.24 19.94
CA GLN A 32 15.38 0.30 19.06
C GLN A 32 14.57 -0.04 17.80
N ASP A 33 13.31 0.43 17.76
CA ASP A 33 12.48 0.35 16.56
C ASP A 33 12.89 1.41 15.55
N VAL A 34 12.90 1.04 14.28
CA VAL A 34 13.06 1.96 13.16
C VAL A 34 11.89 1.80 12.20
N ALA A 35 11.37 2.94 11.76
CA ALA A 35 10.25 2.98 10.84
C ALA A 35 10.46 3.96 9.69
N ALA A 36 9.99 3.61 8.51
CA ALA A 36 10.00 4.50 7.36
C ALA A 36 8.74 4.35 6.51
N ALA A 37 8.31 5.48 5.93
CA ALA A 37 7.29 5.57 4.90
C ALA A 37 7.79 6.54 3.84
N LEU A 38 8.39 6.03 2.76
CA LEU A 38 9.17 6.80 1.80
C LEU A 38 8.55 6.70 0.41
N ALA A 39 8.47 7.81 -0.30
CA ALA A 39 8.19 7.81 -1.73
C ALA A 39 9.46 7.36 -2.47
N ILE A 40 9.33 6.33 -3.32
CA ILE A 40 10.40 5.78 -4.16
C ILE A 40 9.96 5.91 -5.62
N GLY A 41 10.81 6.57 -6.44
CA GLY A 41 10.50 6.73 -7.85
C GLY A 41 9.55 7.89 -8.15
N GLY A 42 10.05 8.91 -8.82
CA GLY A 42 9.30 9.98 -9.47
C GLY A 42 9.21 9.68 -10.96
N GLY A 43 8.26 8.85 -11.39
CA GLY A 43 7.95 8.75 -12.83
C GLY A 43 7.36 10.07 -13.34
N PRO A 44 7.68 10.53 -14.57
CA PRO A 44 7.16 11.78 -15.12
C PRO A 44 5.65 11.80 -15.36
N SER A 45 4.94 10.73 -15.06
CA SER A 45 3.52 10.53 -15.41
C SER A 45 2.52 10.90 -14.33
N GLY A 46 2.90 11.50 -13.18
CA GLY A 46 1.93 12.04 -12.21
C GLY A 46 0.89 11.05 -11.63
N GLY A 47 0.97 9.79 -11.94
CA GLY A 47 0.14 8.73 -11.39
C GLY A 47 0.79 8.16 -10.13
N GLY A 48 0.04 7.98 -9.08
CA GLY A 48 0.34 7.58 -7.71
C GLY A 48 1.75 7.05 -7.49
N GLY A 49 2.56 7.78 -6.68
CA GLY A 49 3.95 7.41 -6.42
C GLY A 49 4.08 6.02 -5.82
N ASP A 50 5.21 5.38 -6.10
CA ASP A 50 5.60 4.16 -5.42
C ASP A 50 6.08 4.50 -4.00
N PHE A 51 5.79 3.62 -3.05
CA PHE A 51 6.18 3.82 -1.66
C PHE A 51 6.85 2.58 -1.10
N LEU A 52 7.85 2.82 -0.24
CA LEU A 52 8.41 1.81 0.64
C LEU A 52 7.97 2.09 2.07
N LEU A 53 7.37 1.09 2.70
CA LEU A 53 7.06 1.06 4.12
C LEU A 53 8.02 0.08 4.80
N VAL A 54 8.58 0.44 5.94
CA VAL A 54 9.51 -0.42 6.70
C VAL A 54 9.23 -0.31 8.19
N VAL A 55 9.27 -1.44 8.87
CA VAL A 55 9.39 -1.56 10.34
C VAL A 55 10.50 -2.56 10.62
N ALA A 56 11.41 -2.18 11.51
CA ALA A 56 12.47 -3.04 12.03
C ALA A 56 12.55 -2.84 13.55
N ASP A 57 12.43 -3.92 14.30
CA ASP A 57 12.51 -3.98 15.75
C ASP A 57 13.84 -4.60 16.14
N GLY A 58 14.70 -3.80 16.76
CA GLY A 58 16.08 -4.14 17.07
C GLY A 58 16.22 -4.90 18.38
N MET A 59 17.01 -5.95 18.37
CA MET A 59 17.29 -6.79 19.53
C MET A 59 18.79 -6.97 19.79
N GLY A 60 19.18 -7.21 21.06
CA GLY A 60 20.57 -7.48 21.42
C GLY A 60 21.11 -6.66 22.61
N GLY A 61 20.21 -5.91 23.27
CA GLY A 61 20.61 -4.98 24.36
C GLY A 61 21.20 -3.67 23.81
N HIS A 62 21.36 -2.67 24.70
CA HIS A 62 21.90 -1.36 24.32
C HIS A 62 23.42 -1.41 24.08
N PRO A 63 23.91 -0.80 22.99
CA PRO A 63 23.24 -0.09 21.87
C PRO A 63 22.96 -0.97 20.65
N ALA A 64 23.20 -2.27 20.75
CA ALA A 64 23.29 -3.19 19.62
C ALA A 64 21.98 -3.32 18.81
N GLY A 65 20.81 -3.27 19.47
CA GLY A 65 19.50 -3.38 18.81
C GLY A 65 19.23 -2.21 17.87
N ASP A 66 19.44 -0.97 18.32
CA ASP A 66 19.27 0.24 17.50
C ASP A 66 20.20 0.21 16.27
N VAL A 67 21.46 -0.19 16.46
CA VAL A 67 22.41 -0.34 15.34
C VAL A 67 21.93 -1.38 14.33
N ALA A 68 21.40 -2.52 14.79
CA ALA A 68 20.92 -3.58 13.91
C ALA A 68 19.74 -3.15 13.05
N SER A 69 18.71 -2.55 13.66
CA SER A 69 17.51 -2.08 12.96
C SER A 69 17.84 -0.97 11.95
N GLN A 70 18.72 -0.04 12.34
CA GLN A 70 19.16 1.06 11.47
C GLN A 70 19.96 0.55 10.26
N ILE A 71 20.92 -0.37 10.46
CA ILE A 71 21.70 -0.98 9.37
C ILE A 71 20.78 -1.75 8.42
N ALA A 72 19.86 -2.54 8.96
CA ALA A 72 18.92 -3.32 8.13
C ALA A 72 18.07 -2.42 7.26
N MET A 73 17.47 -1.38 7.83
CA MET A 73 16.66 -0.41 7.08
C MET A 73 17.48 0.32 6.01
N ASN A 74 18.63 0.87 6.36
CA ASN A 74 19.49 1.60 5.42
C ASN A 74 19.93 0.70 4.26
N THR A 75 20.34 -0.55 4.55
CA THR A 75 20.75 -1.50 3.52
C THR A 75 19.59 -1.86 2.59
N LEU A 76 18.37 -2.01 3.12
CA LEU A 76 17.18 -2.23 2.31
C LEU A 76 16.91 -1.04 1.39
N MET A 77 16.97 0.19 1.92
CA MET A 77 16.75 1.43 1.15
C MET A 77 17.79 1.60 0.03
N ASP A 78 19.05 1.35 0.31
CA ASP A 78 20.15 1.46 -0.66
C ASP A 78 20.04 0.42 -1.78
N ALA A 79 19.43 -0.73 -1.51
CA ALA A 79 19.25 -1.79 -2.49
C ALA A 79 18.12 -1.50 -3.50
N LEU A 80 17.09 -0.74 -3.11
CA LEU A 80 15.87 -0.54 -3.91
C LEU A 80 16.09 0.15 -5.27
N PRO A 81 16.91 1.23 -5.39
CA PRO A 81 17.13 1.89 -6.68
C PRO A 81 17.85 1.03 -7.72
N ALA A 82 18.52 -0.03 -7.25
CA ALA A 82 19.28 -0.95 -8.09
C ALA A 82 18.50 -2.23 -8.45
N LEU A 83 17.22 -2.33 -8.05
CA LEU A 83 16.44 -3.53 -8.30
C LEU A 83 16.04 -3.61 -9.78
N PRO A 84 16.60 -4.54 -10.55
CA PRO A 84 16.22 -4.71 -11.94
C PRO A 84 14.95 -5.56 -12.02
N GLY A 85 13.96 -5.09 -12.77
CA GLY A 85 12.94 -5.94 -13.35
C GLY A 85 11.61 -5.96 -12.62
N ASP A 86 10.70 -6.69 -13.23
CA ASP A 86 9.28 -6.78 -12.88
C ASP A 86 8.99 -7.68 -11.67
N ASP A 87 10.00 -8.43 -11.15
CA ASP A 87 9.85 -9.35 -10.00
C ASP A 87 10.30 -8.67 -8.69
N LEU A 88 9.37 -7.91 -8.09
CA LEU A 88 9.59 -7.22 -6.82
C LEU A 88 9.84 -8.19 -5.65
N GLY A 89 9.27 -9.38 -5.70
CA GLY A 89 9.48 -10.40 -4.67
C GLY A 89 10.92 -10.91 -4.66
N LEU A 90 11.50 -11.20 -5.84
CA LEU A 90 12.89 -11.60 -5.95
C LEU A 90 13.84 -10.48 -5.53
N ALA A 91 13.51 -9.26 -5.92
CA ALA A 91 14.25 -8.06 -5.59
C ALA A 91 14.32 -7.84 -4.05
N LEU A 92 13.18 -7.93 -3.37
CA LEU A 92 13.13 -7.85 -1.90
C LEU A 92 13.92 -9.01 -1.25
N LYS A 93 13.85 -10.24 -1.77
CA LYS A 93 14.66 -11.35 -1.26
C LYS A 93 16.16 -11.07 -1.31
N GLN A 94 16.64 -10.46 -2.39
CA GLN A 94 18.05 -10.08 -2.53
C GLN A 94 18.43 -8.96 -1.54
N ALA A 95 17.58 -7.95 -1.39
CA ALA A 95 17.78 -6.85 -0.46
C ALA A 95 17.85 -7.34 1.00
N TYR A 96 16.95 -8.25 1.41
CA TYR A 96 16.94 -8.85 2.74
C TYR A 96 18.17 -9.69 3.03
N ARG A 97 18.65 -10.46 2.06
CA ARG A 97 19.91 -11.21 2.20
C ARG A 97 21.08 -10.26 2.41
N ARG A 98 21.14 -9.18 1.64
CA ARG A 98 22.17 -8.16 1.82
C ARG A 98 22.06 -7.46 3.17
N ALA A 99 20.86 -7.12 3.63
CA ALA A 99 20.64 -6.55 4.94
C ALA A 99 21.13 -7.51 6.04
N ASN A 100 20.78 -8.80 5.96
CA ASN A 100 21.24 -9.82 6.89
C ASN A 100 22.78 -9.91 6.94
N GLU A 101 23.43 -9.98 5.79
CA GLU A 101 24.90 -10.04 5.70
C GLU A 101 25.57 -8.80 6.28
N THR A 102 24.98 -7.61 6.06
CA THR A 102 25.52 -6.35 6.56
C THR A 102 25.40 -6.24 8.08
N VAL A 103 24.21 -6.57 8.63
CA VAL A 103 24.00 -6.58 10.09
C VAL A 103 24.91 -7.62 10.76
N PHE A 104 24.96 -8.85 10.24
CA PHE A 104 25.82 -9.91 10.78
C PHE A 104 27.29 -9.49 10.83
N ARG A 105 27.81 -8.92 9.74
CA ARG A 105 29.20 -8.48 9.65
C ARG A 105 29.49 -7.36 10.66
N ALA A 106 28.61 -6.38 10.79
CA ALA A 106 28.76 -5.30 11.75
C ALA A 106 28.77 -5.81 13.21
N GLY A 107 28.01 -6.88 13.50
CA GLY A 107 28.06 -7.56 14.81
C GLY A 107 29.35 -8.33 15.08
N GLU A 108 30.02 -8.84 14.03
CA GLU A 108 31.32 -9.52 14.17
C GLU A 108 32.51 -8.54 14.27
N GLU A 109 32.38 -7.36 13.64
CA GLU A 109 33.45 -6.35 13.61
C GLU A 109 33.57 -5.57 14.93
N GLU A 110 32.47 -5.41 15.68
CA GLU A 110 32.44 -4.64 16.92
C GLU A 110 31.93 -5.49 18.11
N PRO A 111 32.79 -5.80 19.10
CA PRO A 111 32.40 -6.67 20.21
C PRO A 111 31.18 -6.17 21.02
N SER A 112 30.94 -4.86 21.07
CA SER A 112 29.75 -4.28 21.70
C SER A 112 28.46 -4.57 20.96
N HIS A 113 28.54 -4.99 19.70
CA HIS A 113 27.41 -5.37 18.84
C HIS A 113 27.23 -6.88 18.69
N ALA A 114 28.03 -7.68 19.42
CA ALA A 114 28.02 -9.14 19.28
C ALA A 114 26.63 -9.74 19.52
N GLY A 115 26.13 -10.49 18.57
CA GLY A 115 24.82 -11.14 18.62
C GLY A 115 23.62 -10.20 18.39
N MET A 116 23.85 -8.98 17.92
CA MET A 116 22.76 -8.08 17.52
C MET A 116 21.93 -8.67 16.40
N GLY A 117 20.67 -8.29 16.34
CA GLY A 117 19.75 -8.66 15.28
C GLY A 117 18.55 -7.75 15.24
N THR A 118 17.71 -7.93 14.27
CA THR A 118 16.49 -7.16 14.15
C THR A 118 15.42 -7.96 13.40
N THR A 119 14.15 -7.66 13.67
CA THR A 119 13.08 -8.01 12.71
C THR A 119 13.21 -7.12 11.47
N LEU A 120 12.58 -7.50 10.40
CA LEU A 120 12.44 -6.64 9.23
C LEU A 120 11.14 -6.99 8.52
N THR A 121 10.21 -6.05 8.47
CA THR A 121 8.96 -6.14 7.74
C THR A 121 8.84 -4.92 6.84
N SER A 122 8.72 -5.14 5.54
CA SER A 122 8.60 -4.07 4.56
C SER A 122 7.47 -4.32 3.58
N ALA A 123 6.89 -3.24 3.04
CA ALA A 123 5.92 -3.29 1.95
C ALA A 123 6.34 -2.32 0.85
N LEU A 124 6.53 -2.86 -0.35
CA LEU A 124 6.73 -2.09 -1.56
C LEU A 124 5.38 -1.91 -2.25
N LEU A 125 4.91 -0.67 -2.32
CA LEU A 125 3.64 -0.30 -2.94
C LEU A 125 3.89 0.24 -4.33
N HIS A 126 3.29 -0.38 -5.35
CA HIS A 126 3.34 0.05 -6.75
C HIS A 126 1.92 0.13 -7.32
N GLY A 127 1.42 1.35 -7.51
CA GLY A 127 0.03 1.56 -7.89
C GLY A 127 -0.93 0.90 -6.88
N LYS A 128 -1.71 -0.07 -7.32
CA LYS A 128 -2.62 -0.85 -6.46
C LYS A 128 -1.99 -2.13 -5.87
N TYR A 129 -0.76 -2.45 -6.21
CA TYR A 129 -0.10 -3.68 -5.76
C TYR A 129 0.78 -3.39 -4.54
N ALA A 130 0.78 -4.32 -3.60
CA ALA A 130 1.65 -4.32 -2.43
C ALA A 130 2.40 -5.64 -2.37
N THR A 131 3.74 -5.59 -2.42
CA THR A 131 4.61 -6.74 -2.19
C THR A 131 5.24 -6.59 -0.82
N ILE A 132 4.91 -7.49 0.10
CA ILE A 132 5.38 -7.48 1.49
C ILE A 132 6.47 -8.53 1.65
N ALA A 133 7.59 -8.14 2.27
CA ALA A 133 8.64 -9.05 2.69
C ALA A 133 8.78 -9.02 4.22
N HIS A 134 9.02 -10.19 4.83
CA HIS A 134 8.92 -10.33 6.28
C HIS A 134 9.93 -11.32 6.87
N VAL A 135 10.60 -10.90 7.95
CA VAL A 135 11.40 -11.73 8.87
C VAL A 135 11.21 -11.21 10.30
N GLY A 136 10.84 -12.08 11.22
CA GLY A 136 10.66 -11.75 12.64
C GLY A 136 9.20 -11.90 13.10
N ASP A 137 8.79 -11.06 14.04
CA ASP A 137 7.42 -10.99 14.57
C ASP A 137 6.78 -9.59 14.49
N SER A 138 7.47 -8.59 13.92
CA SER A 138 6.79 -7.38 13.46
C SER A 138 5.76 -7.75 12.39
N ARG A 139 4.57 -7.18 12.44
CA ARG A 139 3.43 -7.67 11.64
C ARG A 139 3.00 -6.71 10.55
N ALA A 140 2.41 -7.27 9.51
CA ALA A 140 1.59 -6.55 8.54
C ALA A 140 0.13 -6.95 8.67
N TYR A 141 -0.78 -5.95 8.70
CA TYR A 141 -2.22 -6.13 8.72
C TYR A 141 -2.88 -5.41 7.56
N LEU A 142 -3.91 -6.02 6.99
CA LEU A 142 -4.81 -5.39 6.02
C LEU A 142 -6.18 -5.16 6.67
N LEU A 143 -6.61 -3.90 6.72
CA LEU A 143 -8.00 -3.54 7.00
C LEU A 143 -8.73 -3.34 5.67
N ARG A 144 -9.72 -4.19 5.42
CA ARG A 144 -10.63 -4.11 4.27
C ARG A 144 -12.08 -4.05 4.75
N GLY A 145 -12.73 -2.93 4.52
CA GLY A 145 -14.02 -2.64 5.14
C GLY A 145 -13.91 -2.70 6.66
N GLU A 146 -14.64 -3.63 7.30
CA GLU A 146 -14.62 -3.82 8.76
C GLU A 146 -13.75 -5.02 9.22
N VAL A 147 -13.02 -5.65 8.30
CA VAL A 147 -12.22 -6.85 8.62
C VAL A 147 -10.74 -6.50 8.68
N LEU A 148 -10.15 -6.68 9.86
CA LEU A 148 -8.69 -6.61 10.06
C LEU A 148 -8.13 -8.02 9.92
N THR A 149 -7.16 -8.19 9.04
CA THR A 149 -6.51 -9.49 8.78
C THR A 149 -5.00 -9.35 8.92
N GLN A 150 -4.38 -10.19 9.76
CA GLN A 150 -2.93 -10.32 9.78
C GLN A 150 -2.47 -11.00 8.49
N VAL A 151 -1.57 -10.35 7.76
CA VAL A 151 -1.02 -10.82 6.48
C VAL A 151 0.21 -11.69 6.70
N THR A 152 1.12 -11.23 7.57
CA THR A 152 2.36 -11.93 7.91
C THR A 152 2.11 -13.06 8.91
N ARG A 153 3.06 -13.98 8.99
CA ARG A 153 3.09 -15.00 10.05
C ARG A 153 4.33 -14.76 10.90
N ASP A 154 4.15 -14.68 12.22
CA ASP A 154 5.26 -14.46 13.13
C ASP A 154 6.28 -15.60 13.08
N HIS A 155 7.55 -15.26 13.04
CA HIS A 155 8.66 -16.20 13.19
C HIS A 155 9.00 -16.36 14.66
N THR A 156 8.06 -16.89 15.43
CA THR A 156 8.24 -17.18 16.85
C THR A 156 8.07 -18.67 17.11
N PHE A 157 8.69 -19.13 18.19
CA PHE A 157 8.55 -20.54 18.63
C PHE A 157 7.08 -20.95 18.79
N VAL A 158 6.26 -20.09 19.40
CA VAL A 158 4.84 -20.41 19.63
C VAL A 158 4.02 -20.40 18.34
N ALA A 159 4.35 -19.55 17.36
CA ALA A 159 3.67 -19.54 16.07
C ALA A 159 3.96 -20.85 15.30
N GLU A 160 5.17 -21.37 15.39
CA GLU A 160 5.51 -22.68 14.81
C GLU A 160 4.77 -23.83 15.51
N GLU A 161 4.67 -23.81 16.84
CA GLU A 161 3.90 -24.77 17.62
C GLU A 161 2.41 -24.79 17.22
N VAL A 162 1.82 -23.59 17.01
CA VAL A 162 0.44 -23.45 16.53
C VAL A 162 0.30 -24.01 15.11
N ALA A 163 1.22 -23.65 14.21
CA ALA A 163 1.20 -24.11 12.81
C ALA A 163 1.30 -25.64 12.69
N GLN A 164 1.99 -26.29 13.63
CA GLN A 164 2.12 -27.74 13.73
C GLN A 164 0.99 -28.40 14.52
N GLY A 165 0.02 -27.64 15.00
CA GLY A 165 -1.12 -28.13 15.78
C GLY A 165 -0.75 -28.63 17.20
N ARG A 166 0.43 -28.28 17.73
CA ARG A 166 0.87 -28.71 19.07
C ARG A 166 0.27 -27.89 20.19
N ILE A 167 -0.03 -26.62 19.96
CA ILE A 167 -0.76 -25.76 20.87
C ILE A 167 -1.84 -24.95 20.12
N THR A 168 -2.82 -24.45 20.84
CA THR A 168 -3.83 -23.55 20.28
C THR A 168 -3.30 -22.13 20.20
N ALA A 169 -3.88 -21.27 19.32
CA ALA A 169 -3.54 -19.85 19.26
C ALA A 169 -3.79 -19.13 20.59
N GLU A 170 -4.82 -19.56 21.35
CA GLU A 170 -5.09 -18.99 22.69
C GLU A 170 -4.01 -19.38 23.71
N ALA A 171 -3.52 -20.62 23.68
CA ALA A 171 -2.42 -21.06 24.53
C ALA A 171 -1.13 -20.33 24.18
N ALA A 172 -0.84 -20.10 22.88
CA ALA A 172 0.33 -19.38 22.42
C ALA A 172 0.40 -17.95 22.99
N ARG A 173 -0.73 -17.23 23.04
CA ARG A 173 -0.77 -15.85 23.60
C ARG A 173 -0.37 -15.78 25.07
N ARG A 174 -0.53 -16.87 25.83
CA ARG A 174 -0.20 -16.96 27.27
C ARG A 174 1.12 -17.68 27.55
N ASP A 175 1.76 -18.23 26.53
CA ASP A 175 3.02 -18.96 26.67
C ASP A 175 4.14 -17.97 27.03
N PRO A 176 4.96 -18.24 28.07
CA PRO A 176 6.08 -17.38 28.45
C PRO A 176 7.14 -17.27 27.35
N ARG A 177 7.14 -18.17 26.37
CA ARG A 177 8.07 -18.18 25.23
C ARG A 177 7.49 -17.45 24.00
N ARG A 178 6.36 -16.72 24.13
CA ARG A 178 5.66 -16.13 22.99
C ARG A 178 6.52 -15.17 22.16
N ASN A 179 7.45 -14.44 22.82
CA ASN A 179 8.37 -13.49 22.18
C ASN A 179 9.71 -14.15 21.79
N ARG A 180 9.83 -15.49 21.83
CA ARG A 180 11.05 -16.18 21.39
C ARG A 180 11.06 -16.30 19.88
N LEU A 181 11.86 -15.46 19.24
CA LEU A 181 12.07 -15.47 17.79
C LEU A 181 12.79 -16.73 17.34
N THR A 182 12.39 -17.26 16.19
CA THR A 182 13.07 -18.34 15.48
C THR A 182 13.89 -17.85 14.31
N HIS A 183 13.51 -16.72 13.72
CA HIS A 183 14.22 -16.12 12.61
C HIS A 183 14.31 -14.59 12.79
N VAL A 184 15.49 -14.06 12.63
CA VAL A 184 15.84 -12.64 12.72
C VAL A 184 16.91 -12.29 11.69
N ILE A 185 17.03 -11.03 11.36
CA ILE A 185 18.08 -10.48 10.51
C ILE A 185 19.35 -10.30 11.38
N GLY A 186 20.51 -10.74 10.87
CA GLY A 186 21.82 -10.41 11.44
C GLY A 186 22.39 -11.41 12.45
N THR A 187 21.63 -12.37 12.96
CA THR A 187 22.13 -13.36 13.94
C THR A 187 22.87 -14.54 13.31
N ASN A 188 22.69 -14.77 12.03
CA ASN A 188 23.34 -15.82 11.28
C ASN A 188 24.01 -15.24 10.03
N PRO A 189 25.16 -15.80 9.55
CA PRO A 189 25.87 -15.25 8.39
C PRO A 189 25.04 -15.34 7.09
N ARG A 190 24.07 -16.25 7.04
CA ARG A 190 23.17 -16.41 5.89
C ARG A 190 21.73 -16.48 6.36
N LEU A 191 20.88 -15.71 5.68
CA LEU A 191 19.45 -15.85 5.85
C LEU A 191 19.00 -17.20 5.28
N GLU A 192 18.14 -17.92 5.99
CA GLU A 192 17.66 -19.25 5.57
C GLU A 192 16.98 -19.18 4.19
N GLY A 193 17.13 -20.26 3.39
CA GLY A 193 16.87 -20.24 1.95
C GLY A 193 15.45 -19.86 1.50
N LYS A 194 14.45 -19.98 2.40
CA LYS A 194 13.06 -19.60 2.11
C LYS A 194 12.75 -18.14 2.47
N LEU A 195 13.54 -17.53 3.37
CA LEU A 195 13.32 -16.16 3.85
C LEU A 195 13.85 -15.11 2.88
N PRO A 196 13.27 -13.89 2.91
CA PRO A 196 12.06 -13.51 3.65
C PRO A 196 10.81 -14.18 3.09
N ASP A 197 9.77 -14.29 3.92
CA ASP A 197 8.43 -14.60 3.46
C ASP A 197 7.93 -13.46 2.58
N ILE A 198 7.33 -13.80 1.43
CA ILE A 198 6.79 -12.82 0.49
C ILE A 198 5.28 -12.98 0.39
N PHE A 199 4.57 -11.86 0.50
CA PHE A 199 3.13 -11.78 0.33
C PHE A 199 2.81 -10.73 -0.72
N GLU A 200 1.87 -11.04 -1.61
CA GLU A 200 1.41 -10.14 -2.65
C GLU A 200 -0.08 -9.83 -2.46
N LEU A 201 -0.40 -8.55 -2.45
CA LEU A 201 -1.77 -8.07 -2.26
C LEU A 201 -2.16 -7.10 -3.37
N THR A 202 -3.44 -7.12 -3.72
CA THR A 202 -4.06 -6.03 -4.49
C THR A 202 -4.89 -5.18 -3.55
N LEU A 203 -4.50 -3.92 -3.41
CA LEU A 203 -5.21 -2.93 -2.62
C LEU A 203 -6.46 -2.46 -3.37
N LEU A 204 -7.55 -2.32 -2.64
CA LEU A 204 -8.81 -1.78 -3.11
C LEU A 204 -9.04 -0.37 -2.51
N PRO A 205 -9.90 0.45 -3.15
CA PRO A 205 -10.29 1.73 -2.57
C PRO A 205 -10.83 1.57 -1.14
N GLY A 206 -10.27 2.32 -0.21
CA GLY A 206 -10.64 2.26 1.21
C GLY A 206 -9.79 1.30 2.06
N ASP A 207 -8.96 0.45 1.45
CA ASP A 207 -8.04 -0.41 2.21
C ASP A 207 -7.05 0.39 3.02
N ARG A 208 -6.64 -0.18 4.17
CA ARG A 208 -5.54 0.29 4.99
C ARG A 208 -4.54 -0.84 5.21
N LEU A 209 -3.27 -0.57 4.96
CA LEU A 209 -2.17 -1.47 5.30
C LEU A 209 -1.45 -0.89 6.52
N LEU A 210 -1.27 -1.71 7.55
CA LEU A 210 -0.48 -1.38 8.74
C LEU A 210 0.73 -2.32 8.82
N LEU A 211 1.91 -1.76 9.04
CA LEU A 211 3.07 -2.48 9.54
C LEU A 211 3.32 -2.00 10.98
N CYS A 212 3.62 -2.92 11.91
CA CYS A 212 3.85 -2.55 13.30
C CYS A 212 4.80 -3.51 14.02
N SER A 213 5.45 -3.02 15.08
CA SER A 213 6.19 -3.84 16.05
C SER A 213 5.25 -4.46 17.09
N ASP A 214 5.79 -5.36 17.92
CA ASP A 214 5.05 -6.10 18.94
C ASP A 214 4.51 -5.18 20.05
N GLY A 215 5.17 -4.06 20.32
CA GLY A 215 4.70 -3.07 21.30
C GLY A 215 3.31 -2.50 21.04
N LEU A 216 2.76 -2.68 19.81
CA LEU A 216 1.36 -2.38 19.52
C LEU A 216 0.43 -3.55 19.82
N TYR A 217 0.62 -4.68 19.14
CA TYR A 217 -0.34 -5.78 19.15
C TYR A 217 -0.28 -6.63 20.43
N ASP A 218 0.76 -6.49 21.26
CA ASP A 218 0.82 -7.13 22.58
C ASP A 218 -0.16 -6.49 23.58
N VAL A 219 -0.56 -5.24 23.37
CA VAL A 219 -1.41 -4.48 24.28
C VAL A 219 -2.74 -4.01 23.67
N LEU A 220 -2.81 -3.87 22.34
CA LEU A 220 -4.02 -3.48 21.61
C LEU A 220 -4.73 -4.72 21.05
N ASP A 221 -6.04 -4.79 21.21
CA ASP A 221 -6.84 -5.80 20.52
C ASP A 221 -7.19 -5.39 19.08
N ASP A 222 -7.67 -6.37 18.28
CA ASP A 222 -8.04 -6.15 16.88
C ASP A 222 -9.10 -5.05 16.70
N SER A 223 -9.99 -4.87 17.69
CA SER A 223 -11.06 -3.87 17.63
C SER A 223 -10.51 -2.46 17.85
N GLU A 224 -9.51 -2.31 18.69
CA GLU A 224 -8.81 -1.04 18.95
C GLU A 224 -7.96 -0.66 17.74
N MET A 225 -7.18 -1.60 17.19
CA MET A 225 -6.39 -1.38 15.98
C MET A 225 -7.27 -1.02 14.79
N ARG A 226 -8.38 -1.73 14.60
CA ARG A 226 -9.35 -1.44 13.53
C ARG A 226 -9.94 -0.04 13.65
N ARG A 227 -10.30 0.39 14.88
CA ARG A 227 -10.86 1.73 15.12
C ARG A 227 -9.86 2.82 14.75
N ALA A 228 -8.61 2.68 15.18
CA ALA A 228 -7.55 3.64 14.86
C ALA A 228 -7.25 3.70 13.36
N LEU A 229 -7.21 2.54 12.69
CA LEU A 229 -7.02 2.46 11.23
C LEU A 229 -8.20 3.02 10.44
N GLY A 230 -9.39 3.15 11.03
CA GLY A 230 -10.56 3.77 10.43
C GLY A 230 -10.41 5.29 10.20
N GLU A 231 -9.40 5.93 10.82
CA GLU A 231 -9.09 7.35 10.57
C GLU A 231 -8.74 7.60 9.10
N GLN A 232 -9.22 8.73 8.56
CA GLN A 232 -9.02 9.04 7.14
C GLN A 232 -7.56 9.39 6.82
N ASP A 233 -6.90 10.12 7.71
CA ASP A 233 -5.49 10.49 7.58
C ASP A 233 -4.59 9.36 8.16
N PRO A 234 -3.69 8.75 7.36
CA PRO A 234 -2.79 7.70 7.85
C PRO A 234 -1.86 8.17 8.95
N GLY A 235 -1.52 9.48 8.99
CA GLY A 235 -0.72 10.06 10.07
C GLY A 235 -1.49 10.14 11.39
N ALA A 236 -2.78 10.46 11.34
CA ALA A 236 -3.64 10.42 12.52
C ALA A 236 -3.82 8.97 13.01
N ALA A 237 -4.05 8.02 12.10
CA ALA A 237 -4.17 6.61 12.43
C ALA A 237 -2.91 6.06 13.11
N ALA A 238 -1.73 6.33 12.54
CA ALA A 238 -0.45 5.88 13.11
C ALA A 238 -0.20 6.47 14.51
N ARG A 239 -0.44 7.78 14.68
CA ARG A 239 -0.33 8.42 16.02
C ARG A 239 -1.30 7.83 17.03
N GLN A 240 -2.56 7.63 16.63
CA GLN A 240 -3.58 7.07 17.53
C GLN A 240 -3.23 5.65 17.97
N LEU A 241 -2.67 4.82 17.09
CA LEU A 241 -2.19 3.48 17.43
C LEU A 241 -1.08 3.54 18.49
N VAL A 242 -0.06 4.36 18.27
CA VAL A 242 1.06 4.49 19.21
C VAL A 242 0.61 5.06 20.55
N GLU A 243 -0.20 6.12 20.57
CA GLU A 243 -0.72 6.68 21.82
C GLU A 243 -1.63 5.68 22.56
N ALA A 244 -2.49 4.95 21.86
CA ALA A 244 -3.32 3.91 22.48
C ALA A 244 -2.45 2.81 23.12
N ALA A 245 -1.34 2.39 22.49
CA ALA A 245 -0.42 1.42 23.07
C ALA A 245 0.26 1.96 24.34
N LYS A 246 0.64 3.23 24.34
CA LYS A 246 1.19 3.92 25.55
C LYS A 246 0.15 3.99 26.67
N GLU A 247 -1.07 4.37 26.35
CA GLU A 247 -2.18 4.40 27.33
C GLU A 247 -2.51 3.02 27.90
N ARG A 248 -2.34 1.96 27.11
CA ARG A 248 -2.46 0.56 27.56
C ARG A 248 -1.27 0.07 28.38
N GLY A 249 -0.22 0.88 28.49
CA GLY A 249 0.97 0.60 29.29
C GLY A 249 1.88 -0.43 28.63
N THR A 250 2.08 -0.33 27.30
CA THR A 250 3.11 -1.12 26.65
C THR A 250 4.47 -0.93 27.35
N ARG A 251 5.23 -2.00 27.43
CA ARG A 251 6.57 -2.01 28.05
C ARG A 251 7.68 -2.03 27.01
N ASP A 252 7.30 -1.90 25.75
CA ASP A 252 8.21 -1.92 24.62
C ASP A 252 8.13 -0.64 23.78
N ASN A 253 9.03 -0.52 22.81
CA ASN A 253 8.91 0.48 21.77
C ASN A 253 7.63 0.26 20.99
N ALA A 254 6.98 1.31 20.51
CA ALA A 254 5.71 1.23 19.82
C ALA A 254 5.81 1.89 18.44
N THR A 255 5.60 1.11 17.40
CA THR A 255 5.81 1.56 16.02
C THR A 255 4.63 1.19 15.11
N ALA A 256 4.15 2.18 14.36
CA ALA A 256 3.10 2.02 13.35
C ALA A 256 3.48 2.70 12.03
N VAL A 257 3.39 1.97 10.93
CA VAL A 257 3.50 2.50 9.57
C VAL A 257 2.20 2.19 8.83
N VAL A 258 1.49 3.23 8.41
CA VAL A 258 0.15 3.10 7.81
C VAL A 258 0.17 3.58 6.36
N ALA A 259 -0.40 2.78 5.46
CA ALA A 259 -0.76 3.20 4.11
C ALA A 259 -2.28 3.19 3.93
N ALA A 260 -2.80 4.23 3.29
CA ALA A 260 -4.21 4.39 2.95
C ALA A 260 -4.40 4.37 1.43
N ALA A 261 -5.24 3.47 0.94
CA ALA A 261 -5.66 3.40 -0.46
C ALA A 261 -6.89 4.31 -0.66
N ILE A 262 -6.64 5.55 -1.11
CA ILE A 262 -7.67 6.57 -1.25
C ILE A 262 -8.25 6.51 -2.66
N PRO A 263 -9.60 6.36 -2.81
CA PRO A 263 -10.22 6.40 -4.12
C PRO A 263 -9.97 7.76 -4.77
N THR A 264 -9.37 7.77 -5.95
CA THR A 264 -9.30 8.99 -6.74
C THR A 264 -10.67 9.18 -7.39
N ARG A 265 -11.41 10.21 -7.00
CA ARG A 265 -12.57 10.63 -7.77
C ARG A 265 -12.05 11.05 -9.15
N VAL A 266 -12.28 10.24 -10.16
CA VAL A 266 -12.23 10.77 -11.53
C VAL A 266 -13.25 11.90 -11.54
N PRO A 267 -12.88 13.15 -11.87
CA PRO A 267 -13.87 14.20 -12.05
C PRO A 267 -14.82 13.63 -13.12
N THR A 268 -16.05 13.35 -12.74
CA THR A 268 -17.10 13.06 -13.72
C THR A 268 -17.01 14.23 -14.69
N ALA A 269 -16.64 13.94 -15.95
CA ALA A 269 -16.48 14.99 -16.95
C ALA A 269 -17.70 15.88 -16.79
N ALA A 270 -17.46 17.14 -16.45
CA ALA A 270 -18.53 18.11 -16.17
C ALA A 270 -19.54 17.89 -17.27
N THR A 271 -20.74 17.50 -16.91
CA THR A 271 -21.82 17.25 -17.84
C THR A 271 -21.78 18.46 -18.76
N LEU A 272 -21.28 18.28 -19.98
CA LEU A 272 -21.30 19.36 -20.98
C LEU A 272 -22.72 19.88 -20.90
N PRO A 273 -22.94 21.20 -20.69
CA PRO A 273 -24.28 21.72 -20.64
C PRO A 273 -24.96 21.18 -21.90
N SER A 274 -26.02 20.39 -21.70
CA SER A 274 -26.84 19.87 -22.79
C SER A 274 -27.02 21.02 -23.76
N PRO A 275 -26.69 20.87 -25.06
CA PRO A 275 -26.85 21.96 -25.99
C PRO A 275 -28.31 22.42 -25.81
N ALA A 276 -28.47 23.61 -25.23
CA ALA A 276 -29.78 24.20 -25.06
C ALA A 276 -30.45 24.05 -26.41
N SER A 277 -31.55 23.32 -26.45
CA SER A 277 -32.35 23.12 -27.65
C SER A 277 -32.70 24.53 -28.16
N ARG A 278 -31.85 25.08 -29.01
CA ARG A 278 -32.19 26.22 -29.82
C ARG A 278 -33.30 25.78 -30.72
N THR A 279 -34.53 25.90 -30.25
CA THR A 279 -35.72 26.00 -31.11
C THR A 279 -35.66 27.36 -31.85
N GLY A 280 -34.58 27.54 -32.63
CA GLY A 280 -34.53 28.58 -33.62
C GLY A 280 -35.38 28.06 -34.80
N GLY A 281 -36.67 28.34 -34.73
CA GLY A 281 -37.54 28.15 -35.92
C GLY A 281 -36.91 28.99 -37.06
N VAL A 282 -36.73 28.35 -38.23
CA VAL A 282 -36.26 29.02 -39.44
C VAL A 282 -37.20 30.21 -39.65
N PRO A 283 -36.69 31.44 -39.72
CA PRO A 283 -37.60 32.62 -39.92
C PRO A 283 -38.47 32.36 -41.13
N GLY A 284 -39.76 32.56 -40.98
CA GLY A 284 -40.75 32.32 -42.06
C GLY A 284 -40.37 32.96 -43.40
N THR A 285 -39.57 34.00 -43.38
CA THR A 285 -38.94 34.66 -44.54
C THR A 285 -38.01 33.74 -45.34
N VAL A 286 -37.24 32.87 -44.68
CA VAL A 286 -36.31 31.94 -45.36
C VAL A 286 -37.12 30.84 -46.05
N ILE A 287 -38.16 30.34 -45.43
CA ILE A 287 -39.05 29.35 -46.01
C ILE A 287 -39.77 29.91 -47.23
N ALA A 288 -40.25 31.17 -47.13
CA ALA A 288 -40.93 31.86 -48.26
C ALA A 288 -39.97 32.06 -49.45
N VAL A 289 -38.71 32.42 -49.21
CA VAL A 289 -37.72 32.59 -50.30
C VAL A 289 -37.35 31.23 -50.96
N VAL A 290 -37.21 30.17 -50.20
CA VAL A 290 -36.94 28.85 -50.76
C VAL A 290 -38.13 28.33 -51.63
N ILE A 291 -39.35 28.55 -51.18
CA ILE A 291 -40.54 28.17 -51.93
C ILE A 291 -40.64 28.99 -53.23
N ALA A 292 -40.36 30.33 -53.18
CA ALA A 292 -40.39 31.18 -54.39
C ALA A 292 -39.32 30.73 -55.42
N ILE A 293 -38.12 30.41 -54.98
CA ILE A 293 -37.05 29.89 -55.86
C ILE A 293 -37.46 28.56 -56.50
N LEU A 294 -38.05 27.65 -55.75
CA LEU A 294 -38.53 26.35 -56.25
C LEU A 294 -39.64 26.53 -57.28
N LEU A 295 -40.57 27.47 -57.10
CA LEU A 295 -41.62 27.75 -58.05
C LEU A 295 -41.07 28.39 -59.35
N VAL A 296 -40.08 29.25 -59.26
CA VAL A 296 -39.40 29.79 -60.46
C VAL A 296 -38.68 28.71 -61.26
N VAL A 297 -37.98 27.81 -60.57
CA VAL A 297 -37.27 26.66 -61.22
C VAL A 297 -38.27 25.73 -61.89
N LEU A 298 -39.37 25.41 -61.20
CA LEU A 298 -40.44 24.60 -61.78
C LEU A 298 -41.09 25.23 -63.03
N LEU A 299 -41.30 26.59 -62.99
CA LEU A 299 -41.83 27.31 -64.12
C LEU A 299 -40.88 27.29 -65.35
N LEU A 300 -39.59 27.50 -65.12
CA LEU A 300 -38.57 27.41 -66.15
C LEU A 300 -38.41 25.99 -66.71
N LEU A 301 -38.52 24.99 -65.89
CA LEU A 301 -38.53 23.59 -66.33
C LEU A 301 -39.80 23.28 -67.20
N ALA A 302 -40.95 23.81 -66.79
CA ALA A 302 -42.18 23.63 -67.57
C ALA A 302 -42.08 24.33 -68.95
N VAL A 303 -41.49 25.49 -69.05
CA VAL A 303 -41.22 26.21 -70.31
C VAL A 303 -40.28 25.39 -71.21
N VAL A 304 -39.24 24.82 -70.69
CA VAL A 304 -38.27 23.98 -71.44
C VAL A 304 -38.90 22.68 -71.91
N VAL A 305 -39.68 22.02 -71.07
CA VAL A 305 -40.27 20.66 -71.40
C VAL A 305 -41.48 20.77 -72.28
N LEU A 306 -42.30 21.83 -72.15
CA LEU A 306 -43.55 21.97 -72.94
C LEU A 306 -43.38 22.78 -74.24
N GLY A 307 -42.17 23.34 -74.47
CA GLY A 307 -41.88 24.03 -75.74
C GLY A 307 -42.79 25.24 -76.07
N ALA A 308 -43.34 25.85 -75.02
CA ALA A 308 -44.20 27.00 -75.21
C ALA A 308 -43.35 28.27 -75.47
N PRO A 309 -43.51 28.97 -76.56
CA PRO A 309 -42.86 30.28 -76.77
C PRO A 309 -43.39 31.27 -75.76
N LEU A 310 -42.48 32.11 -75.19
CA LEU A 310 -42.83 33.20 -74.37
C LEU A 310 -43.66 34.29 -75.13
#